data_5843f55a73b4711d38651c1d91ca78b4
#
_entry.id   5843f55a73b4711d38651c1d91ca78b4
#
_cell.length_a   1.000
_cell.length_b   1.000
_cell.length_c   1.000
_cell.angle_alpha   90.00
_cell.angle_beta   90.00
_cell.angle_gamma   90.00
#
_symmetry.space_group_name_H-M   'P 1'
#
loop_
_entity.id
_entity.type
_entity.pdbx_description
1 polymer ?
#
loop_
_entity_poly.entity_id
_entity_poly.type
_entity_poly.pdbx_seq_one_letter_code
_entity_poly.pdbx_strand_id
1 'polypeptide(L)'
;MRLLLSALLALTAVGAAAQPVAPGARLDGIAAVVGEQVVLYSEVDALVTQSTPQGQAPPPDLWSRALDRLVDQRVVIARARQDTTLTITDDIVSQRVDAQVAQLSAQVGGDAALEQAYGRSVEEVKVSIRDDVRDELLLQQYQGRRLREVTITPDEVREWFERIPVADRPVVPELVRVAHIVRVPTSDESGRTAVRAVAEALRDSVVAGQATIEELADRHSDDPGNTNRDGTQNGGLYTTLRLTDLEPRFQAAAAASEIGAISPVFETPFGYHVLRVNERDGNRISFNHILLQVEVGEAEAAAAREFLSVLRDSVQAGTPFEALARRHSQDPASAPRGGYVSVPQTRQRDLSIEGLGPEWRATLDSLDVGDVSEPAPVTLADAQGTKAYHIVLLQKRTPAHPLSIADDYSLLSQYALQEKQTEVIADWIDDLRRTVYVDIRAERYQPPVGG
;
A
#
# COMPACT_ATOMS: atom_id res chain seq x y z
N MET A 1 19.21 -4.87 14.84
CA MET A 1 19.16 -3.77 13.87
C MET A 1 17.69 -3.34 13.75
N ARG A 2 17.34 -2.22 14.38
CA ARG A 2 15.96 -1.70 14.39
C ARG A 2 15.71 -1.07 13.02
N LEU A 3 14.84 -1.67 12.23
CA LEU A 3 14.29 -1.11 11.01
C LEU A 3 13.60 0.22 11.35
N LEU A 4 14.26 1.33 11.08
CA LEU A 4 13.64 2.64 11.02
C LEU A 4 12.85 2.71 9.72
N LEU A 5 11.59 2.29 9.79
CA LEU A 5 10.60 2.59 8.76
C LEU A 5 10.47 4.13 8.70
N SER A 6 11.03 4.72 7.65
CA SER A 6 10.73 6.10 7.29
C SER A 6 9.30 6.15 6.76
N ALA A 7 8.33 6.12 7.67
CA ALA A 7 6.97 6.47 7.33
C ALA A 7 6.96 7.96 7.02
N LEU A 8 6.80 8.29 5.75
CA LEU A 8 6.35 9.59 5.30
C LEU A 8 4.95 9.80 5.91
N LEU A 9 4.93 10.39 7.12
CA LEU A 9 3.68 10.72 7.79
C LEU A 9 3.06 11.90 7.03
N ALA A 10 2.07 11.58 6.20
CA ALA A 10 1.05 12.56 5.89
C ALA A 10 0.44 12.98 7.24
N LEU A 11 0.78 14.19 7.70
CA LEU A 11 0.08 14.82 8.80
C LEU A 11 -1.35 15.10 8.30
N THR A 12 -2.26 14.17 8.56
CA THR A 12 -3.66 14.56 8.63
C THR A 12 -3.75 15.42 9.88
N ALA A 13 -3.73 16.74 9.68
CA ALA A 13 -4.23 17.65 10.70
C ALA A 13 -5.68 17.22 10.95
N VAL A 14 -5.90 16.40 11.96
CA VAL A 14 -7.20 16.27 12.59
C VAL A 14 -7.40 17.62 13.25
N GLY A 15 -7.96 18.56 12.49
CA GLY A 15 -8.49 19.78 13.05
C GLY A 15 -9.46 19.34 14.13
N ALA A 16 -9.12 19.58 15.40
CA ALA A 16 -10.04 19.39 16.49
C ALA A 16 -11.27 20.22 16.13
N ALA A 17 -12.32 19.57 15.63
CA ALA A 17 -13.63 20.20 15.50
C ALA A 17 -13.90 20.82 16.88
N ALA A 18 -14.09 22.12 16.93
CA ALA A 18 -14.49 22.80 18.12
C ALA A 18 -15.89 22.30 18.49
N GLN A 19 -15.92 21.18 19.22
CA GLN A 19 -17.15 20.73 19.88
C GLN A 19 -17.53 21.84 20.86
N PRO A 20 -18.82 22.19 21.01
CA PRO A 20 -19.24 23.11 22.03
C PRO A 20 -18.72 22.61 23.37
N VAL A 21 -17.85 23.40 24.00
CA VAL A 21 -17.18 23.07 25.25
C VAL A 21 -18.26 22.81 26.29
N ALA A 22 -18.44 21.55 26.69
CA ALA A 22 -19.33 21.20 27.79
C ALA A 22 -18.87 21.96 29.06
N PRO A 23 -19.76 22.42 29.91
CA PRO A 23 -19.38 23.10 31.15
C PRO A 23 -18.50 22.15 31.98
N GLY A 24 -17.20 22.49 32.11
CA GLY A 24 -16.19 21.65 32.78
C GLY A 24 -15.14 21.03 31.84
N ALA A 25 -15.20 21.23 30.54
CA ALA A 25 -14.13 20.80 29.63
C ALA A 25 -12.87 21.64 29.93
N ARG A 26 -11.76 20.96 30.19
CA ARG A 26 -10.45 21.62 30.39
C ARG A 26 -10.07 22.31 29.07
N LEU A 27 -9.74 23.60 29.15
CA LEU A 27 -9.05 24.28 28.07
C LEU A 27 -7.76 23.49 27.77
N ASP A 28 -7.44 23.37 26.48
CA ASP A 28 -6.22 22.71 26.06
C ASP A 28 -4.99 23.45 26.62
N GLY A 29 -4.07 22.69 27.23
CA GLY A 29 -2.88 23.27 27.87
C GLY A 29 -1.74 23.43 26.88
N ILE A 30 -0.89 24.43 27.13
CA ILE A 30 0.37 24.61 26.40
C ILE A 30 1.42 23.64 26.93
N ALA A 31 1.88 22.71 26.10
CA ALA A 31 2.96 21.77 26.43
C ALA A 31 4.34 22.40 26.23
N ALA A 32 4.50 23.21 25.18
CA ALA A 32 5.73 23.97 24.93
C ALA A 32 5.44 25.27 24.16
N VAL A 33 6.38 26.23 24.30
CA VAL A 33 6.44 27.46 23.50
C VAL A 33 7.74 27.45 22.69
N VAL A 34 7.66 27.66 21.40
CA VAL A 34 8.80 27.65 20.47
C VAL A 34 8.74 28.90 19.58
N GLY A 35 9.61 29.85 19.85
CA GLY A 35 9.53 31.19 19.21
C GLY A 35 8.16 31.82 19.43
N GLU A 36 7.42 32.05 18.34
CA GLU A 36 6.06 32.61 18.36
C GLU A 36 4.95 31.53 18.31
N GLN A 37 5.33 30.28 18.24
CA GLN A 37 4.41 29.15 18.12
C GLN A 37 4.26 28.39 19.44
N VAL A 38 3.13 27.72 19.61
CA VAL A 38 2.86 26.86 20.77
C VAL A 38 2.71 25.43 20.32
N VAL A 39 3.01 24.49 21.22
CA VAL A 39 2.65 23.07 21.10
C VAL A 39 1.63 22.79 22.19
N LEU A 40 0.49 22.24 21.82
CA LEU A 40 -0.61 21.92 22.72
C LEU A 40 -0.52 20.46 23.22
N TYR A 41 -1.08 20.20 24.41
CA TYR A 41 -1.17 18.82 24.91
C TYR A 41 -1.97 17.92 23.97
N SER A 42 -3.04 18.43 23.34
CA SER A 42 -3.85 17.68 22.38
C SER A 42 -3.05 17.27 21.15
N GLU A 43 -2.12 18.10 20.66
CA GLU A 43 -1.26 17.76 19.52
C GLU A 43 -0.32 16.61 19.87
N VAL A 44 0.25 16.63 21.07
CA VAL A 44 1.13 15.54 21.56
C VAL A 44 0.34 14.25 21.74
N ASP A 45 -0.84 14.31 22.39
CA ASP A 45 -1.69 13.16 22.64
C ASP A 45 -2.22 12.56 21.32
N ALA A 46 -2.51 13.37 20.30
CA ALA A 46 -2.88 12.93 18.96
C ALA A 46 -1.72 12.17 18.28
N LEU A 47 -0.50 12.68 18.35
CA LEU A 47 0.68 12.03 17.80
C LEU A 47 0.99 10.69 18.50
N VAL A 48 0.82 10.63 19.83
CA VAL A 48 0.96 9.39 20.61
C VAL A 48 -0.09 8.36 20.17
N THR A 49 -1.34 8.77 20.03
CA THR A 49 -2.44 7.90 19.62
C THR A 49 -2.20 7.34 18.22
N GLN A 50 -1.76 8.18 17.29
CA GLN A 50 -1.44 7.77 15.91
C GLN A 50 -0.24 6.82 15.85
N SER A 51 0.73 6.98 16.75
CA SER A 51 1.96 6.16 16.79
C SER A 51 1.78 4.85 17.55
N THR A 52 0.64 4.64 18.21
CA THR A 52 0.36 3.47 19.02
C THR A 52 -0.54 2.50 18.23
N PRO A 53 -0.16 1.23 18.01
CA PRO A 53 -1.02 0.25 17.37
C PRO A 53 -2.31 0.05 18.17
N GLN A 54 -3.43 -0.17 17.45
CA GLN A 54 -4.72 -0.39 18.09
C GLN A 54 -4.67 -1.54 19.11
N GLY A 55 -5.16 -1.28 20.32
CA GLY A 55 -5.21 -2.27 21.40
C GLY A 55 -3.92 -2.41 22.21
N GLN A 56 -2.89 -1.61 21.95
CA GLN A 56 -1.66 -1.58 22.74
C GLN A 56 -1.58 -0.33 23.62
N ALA A 57 -0.94 -0.46 24.79
CA ALA A 57 -0.60 0.70 25.61
C ALA A 57 0.65 1.40 25.03
N PRO A 58 0.68 2.74 24.97
CA PRO A 58 1.86 3.46 24.51
C PRO A 58 3.06 3.22 25.45
N PRO A 59 4.29 3.12 24.93
CA PRO A 59 5.51 3.11 25.75
C PRO A 59 5.58 4.33 26.66
N PRO A 60 6.13 4.20 27.89
CA PRO A 60 6.14 5.30 28.87
C PRO A 60 6.79 6.59 28.39
N ASP A 61 7.81 6.47 27.53
CA ASP A 61 8.61 7.59 27.00
C ASP A 61 8.02 8.16 25.66
N LEU A 62 7.00 7.51 25.11
CA LEU A 62 6.44 7.91 23.80
C LEU A 62 5.90 9.34 23.81
N TRP A 63 5.29 9.76 24.92
CA TRP A 63 4.74 11.09 25.06
C TRP A 63 5.84 12.17 25.01
N SER A 64 6.94 11.97 25.75
CA SER A 64 8.08 12.90 25.74
C SER A 64 8.74 12.96 24.37
N ARG A 65 8.92 11.82 23.71
CA ARG A 65 9.47 11.77 22.34
C ARG A 65 8.55 12.45 21.32
N ALA A 66 7.23 12.34 21.49
CA ALA A 66 6.27 13.03 20.65
C ALA A 66 6.35 14.54 20.83
N LEU A 67 6.48 15.02 22.08
CA LEU A 67 6.68 16.44 22.38
C LEU A 67 7.99 16.95 21.78
N ASP A 68 9.11 16.24 21.98
CA ASP A 68 10.39 16.63 21.40
C ASP A 68 10.32 16.77 19.88
N ARG A 69 9.67 15.81 19.21
CA ARG A 69 9.47 15.86 17.76
C ARG A 69 8.67 17.07 17.31
N LEU A 70 7.60 17.44 18.02
CA LEU A 70 6.81 18.62 17.71
C LEU A 70 7.59 19.91 17.96
N VAL A 71 8.38 19.97 19.06
CA VAL A 71 9.27 21.07 19.36
C VAL A 71 10.31 21.25 18.26
N ASP A 72 10.97 20.15 17.82
CA ASP A 72 11.95 20.18 16.71
C ASP A 72 11.34 20.71 15.42
N GLN A 73 10.14 20.23 15.08
CA GLN A 73 9.42 20.72 13.92
C GLN A 73 9.16 22.23 14.00
N ARG A 74 8.69 22.72 15.16
CA ARG A 74 8.44 24.16 15.37
C ARG A 74 9.74 24.97 15.32
N VAL A 75 10.86 24.46 15.85
CA VAL A 75 12.18 25.11 15.78
C VAL A 75 12.62 25.27 14.31
N VAL A 76 12.51 24.21 13.50
CA VAL A 76 12.85 24.28 12.09
C VAL A 76 11.96 25.27 11.34
N ILE A 77 10.64 25.25 11.59
CA ILE A 77 9.67 26.17 10.98
C ILE A 77 10.00 27.63 11.37
N ALA A 78 10.28 27.88 12.65
CA ALA A 78 10.63 29.22 13.14
C ALA A 78 11.85 29.78 12.41
N ARG A 79 12.86 28.95 12.12
CA ARG A 79 14.04 29.37 11.35
C ARG A 79 13.74 29.48 9.85
N ALA A 80 12.97 28.56 9.30
CA ALA A 80 12.56 28.60 7.90
C ALA A 80 11.77 29.88 7.56
N ARG A 81 10.90 30.34 8.45
CA ARG A 81 10.14 31.59 8.29
C ARG A 81 11.05 32.84 8.27
N GLN A 82 12.22 32.79 8.92
CA GLN A 82 13.21 33.87 8.93
C GLN A 82 14.15 33.85 7.71
N ASP A 83 14.20 32.76 6.97
CA ASP A 83 15.07 32.61 5.79
C ASP A 83 14.41 33.20 4.55
N THR A 84 14.80 34.43 4.21
CA THR A 84 14.27 35.14 3.05
C THR A 84 14.64 34.55 1.70
N THR A 85 15.51 33.54 1.66
CA THR A 85 15.88 32.80 0.44
C THR A 85 14.91 31.68 0.09
N LEU A 86 14.05 31.29 1.05
CA LEU A 86 12.97 30.36 0.82
C LEU A 86 11.74 31.07 0.26
N THR A 87 11.24 30.64 -0.86
CA THR A 87 10.06 31.23 -1.48
C THR A 87 8.97 30.16 -1.63
N ILE A 88 7.90 30.31 -0.85
CA ILE A 88 6.66 29.54 -1.02
C ILE A 88 5.60 30.50 -1.54
N THR A 89 5.21 30.34 -2.80
CA THR A 89 4.19 31.20 -3.40
C THR A 89 2.79 30.84 -2.92
N ASP A 90 1.89 31.81 -2.91
CA ASP A 90 0.49 31.58 -2.53
C ASP A 90 -0.21 30.58 -3.45
N ASP A 91 0.20 30.49 -4.72
CA ASP A 91 -0.34 29.52 -5.67
C ASP A 91 0.02 28.08 -5.26
N ILE A 92 1.27 27.84 -4.86
CA ILE A 92 1.71 26.51 -4.37
C ILE A 92 0.93 26.12 -3.10
N VAL A 93 0.76 27.05 -2.17
CA VAL A 93 -0.02 26.83 -0.95
C VAL A 93 -1.47 26.49 -1.32
N SER A 94 -2.10 27.28 -2.20
CA SER A 94 -3.48 27.06 -2.61
C SER A 94 -3.69 25.72 -3.27
N GLN A 95 -2.82 25.32 -4.21
CA GLN A 95 -2.87 24.00 -4.86
C GLN A 95 -2.73 22.85 -3.85
N ARG A 96 -1.85 23.00 -2.86
CA ARG A 96 -1.65 21.97 -1.83
C ARG A 96 -2.84 21.88 -0.89
N VAL A 97 -3.43 23.01 -0.48
CA VAL A 97 -4.66 23.10 0.32
C VAL A 97 -5.82 22.44 -0.43
N ASP A 98 -6.02 22.76 -1.71
CA ASP A 98 -7.09 22.19 -2.52
C ASP A 98 -6.94 20.68 -2.65
N ALA A 99 -5.73 20.18 -2.90
CA ALA A 99 -5.46 18.75 -2.99
C ALA A 99 -5.73 18.02 -1.65
N GLN A 100 -5.31 18.61 -0.53
CA GLN A 100 -5.51 18.04 0.81
C GLN A 100 -7.00 18.01 1.19
N VAL A 101 -7.73 19.08 0.94
CA VAL A 101 -9.18 19.14 1.23
C VAL A 101 -9.96 18.19 0.30
N ALA A 102 -9.59 18.09 -0.98
CA ALA A 102 -10.20 17.11 -1.89
C ALA A 102 -9.97 15.65 -1.41
N GLN A 103 -8.78 15.35 -0.90
CA GLN A 103 -8.49 14.03 -0.32
C GLN A 103 -9.32 13.77 0.95
N LEU A 104 -9.43 14.74 1.86
CA LEU A 104 -10.26 14.63 3.07
C LEU A 104 -11.73 14.44 2.71
N SER A 105 -12.24 15.25 1.75
CA SER A 105 -13.61 15.12 1.25
C SER A 105 -13.89 13.73 0.69
N ALA A 106 -12.99 13.19 -0.15
CA ALA A 106 -13.12 11.84 -0.69
C ALA A 106 -13.14 10.76 0.41
N GLN A 107 -12.33 10.91 1.47
CA GLN A 107 -12.27 9.95 2.58
C GLN A 107 -13.55 9.89 3.41
N VAL A 108 -14.24 11.02 3.59
CA VAL A 108 -15.45 11.11 4.40
C VAL A 108 -16.75 10.93 3.60
N GLY A 109 -16.66 10.84 2.26
CA GLY A 109 -17.82 10.61 1.39
C GLY A 109 -18.35 11.85 0.67
N GLY A 110 -17.52 12.90 0.53
CA GLY A 110 -17.83 14.10 -0.25
C GLY A 110 -17.88 15.38 0.58
N ASP A 111 -18.00 16.52 -0.11
CA ASP A 111 -17.94 17.86 0.51
C ASP A 111 -19.00 18.08 1.58
N ALA A 112 -20.25 17.62 1.34
CA ALA A 112 -21.32 17.74 2.32
C ALA A 112 -21.03 16.97 3.63
N ALA A 113 -20.41 15.78 3.51
CA ALA A 113 -20.00 14.99 4.67
C ALA A 113 -18.82 15.65 5.41
N LEU A 114 -17.90 16.28 4.66
CA LEU A 114 -16.81 17.06 5.24
C LEU A 114 -17.34 18.26 6.03
N GLU A 115 -18.28 19.03 5.46
CA GLU A 115 -18.90 20.17 6.13
C GLU A 115 -19.66 19.75 7.40
N GLN A 116 -20.35 18.63 7.34
CA GLN A 116 -21.04 18.07 8.51
C GLN A 116 -20.04 17.64 9.60
N ALA A 117 -18.95 16.97 9.22
CA ALA A 117 -17.93 16.48 10.16
C ALA A 117 -17.16 17.61 10.85
N TYR A 118 -16.88 18.70 10.14
CA TYR A 118 -16.10 19.83 10.66
C TYR A 118 -16.99 20.98 11.17
N GLY A 119 -18.30 21.00 10.90
CA GLY A 119 -19.22 22.07 11.27
C GLY A 119 -18.89 23.40 10.58
N ARG A 120 -18.22 23.36 9.44
CA ARG A 120 -17.73 24.53 8.66
C ARG A 120 -17.83 24.22 7.17
N SER A 121 -17.95 25.28 6.35
CA SER A 121 -17.88 25.13 4.90
C SER A 121 -16.50 24.65 4.42
N VAL A 122 -16.46 24.03 3.25
CA VAL A 122 -15.21 23.59 2.62
C VAL A 122 -14.20 24.75 2.51
N GLU A 123 -14.68 25.95 2.17
CA GLU A 123 -13.82 27.15 2.06
C GLU A 123 -13.26 27.58 3.43
N GLU A 124 -14.05 27.51 4.48
CA GLU A 124 -13.57 27.79 5.85
C GLU A 124 -12.56 26.76 6.32
N VAL A 125 -12.71 25.48 5.94
CA VAL A 125 -11.70 24.44 6.19
C VAL A 125 -10.41 24.76 5.45
N LYS A 126 -10.47 25.14 4.16
CA LYS A 126 -9.28 25.55 3.38
C LYS A 126 -8.55 26.73 4.05
N VAL A 127 -9.29 27.73 4.49
CA VAL A 127 -8.69 28.89 5.19
C VAL A 127 -8.02 28.44 6.49
N SER A 128 -8.65 27.56 7.27
CA SER A 128 -8.13 27.13 8.58
C SER A 128 -6.83 26.34 8.49
N ILE A 129 -6.60 25.60 7.41
CA ILE A 129 -5.38 24.76 7.25
C ILE A 129 -4.26 25.47 6.44
N ARG A 130 -4.53 26.66 5.90
CA ARG A 130 -3.62 27.32 4.96
C ARG A 130 -2.25 27.62 5.55
N ASP A 131 -2.22 28.09 6.79
CA ASP A 131 -0.96 28.43 7.46
C ASP A 131 -0.18 27.17 7.85
N ASP A 132 -0.86 26.11 8.26
CA ASP A 132 -0.24 24.81 8.55
C ASP A 132 0.37 24.20 7.28
N VAL A 133 -0.33 24.28 6.15
CA VAL A 133 0.19 23.82 4.85
C VAL A 133 1.41 24.65 4.42
N ARG A 134 1.39 25.96 4.65
CA ARG A 134 2.56 26.81 4.37
C ARG A 134 3.75 26.41 5.22
N ASP A 135 3.55 26.17 6.51
CA ASP A 135 4.59 25.75 7.44
C ASP A 135 5.16 24.39 7.07
N GLU A 136 4.32 23.45 6.67
CA GLU A 136 4.75 22.13 6.18
C GLU A 136 5.63 22.27 4.92
N LEU A 137 5.23 23.10 3.96
CA LEU A 137 6.01 23.36 2.75
C LEU A 137 7.36 24.04 3.07
N LEU A 138 7.38 24.98 4.00
CA LEU A 138 8.61 25.63 4.48
C LEU A 138 9.54 24.62 5.14
N LEU A 139 9.01 23.77 6.01
CA LEU A 139 9.74 22.69 6.69
C LEU A 139 10.38 21.75 5.67
N GLN A 140 9.58 21.24 4.72
CA GLN A 140 10.05 20.33 3.68
C GLN A 140 11.14 20.96 2.81
N GLN A 141 10.95 22.23 2.40
CA GLN A 141 11.92 22.92 1.55
C GLN A 141 13.23 23.19 2.30
N TYR A 142 13.14 23.62 3.57
CA TYR A 142 14.31 23.95 4.40
C TYR A 142 15.14 22.70 4.72
N GLN A 143 14.49 21.63 5.19
CA GLN A 143 15.15 20.35 5.42
C GLN A 143 15.68 19.73 4.12
N GLY A 144 14.88 19.77 3.05
CA GLY A 144 15.28 19.23 1.74
C GLY A 144 16.49 19.94 1.15
N ARG A 145 16.66 21.25 1.40
CA ARG A 145 17.88 22.00 1.04
C ARG A 145 19.08 21.45 1.81
N ARG A 146 18.96 21.29 3.13
CA ARG A 146 20.02 20.76 3.98
C ARG A 146 20.43 19.34 3.58
N LEU A 147 19.46 18.47 3.32
CA LEU A 147 19.71 17.10 2.92
C LEU A 147 20.42 16.98 1.56
N ARG A 148 20.15 17.86 0.61
CA ARG A 148 20.83 17.86 -0.70
C ARG A 148 22.33 18.19 -0.60
N GLU A 149 22.75 18.86 0.45
CA GLU A 149 24.17 19.17 0.71
C GLU A 149 24.92 17.97 1.29
N VAL A 150 24.21 16.99 1.85
CA VAL A 150 24.82 15.81 2.46
C VAL A 150 25.16 14.79 1.36
N THR A 151 26.45 14.58 1.17
CA THR A 151 27.00 13.58 0.27
C THR A 151 27.81 12.57 1.08
N ILE A 152 28.10 11.41 0.48
CA ILE A 152 28.91 10.39 1.11
C ILE A 152 30.08 10.01 0.19
N THR A 153 31.25 9.87 0.75
CA THR A 153 32.46 9.44 0.03
C THR A 153 32.65 7.92 0.14
N PRO A 154 33.43 7.30 -0.77
CA PRO A 154 33.74 5.89 -0.68
C PRO A 154 34.45 5.47 0.62
N ASP A 155 35.26 6.35 1.21
CA ASP A 155 35.95 6.09 2.47
C ASP A 155 34.96 6.11 3.64
N GLU A 156 34.04 7.06 3.68
CA GLU A 156 32.97 7.09 4.68
C GLU A 156 32.06 5.85 4.61
N VAL A 157 31.76 5.35 3.41
CA VAL A 157 30.99 4.09 3.25
C VAL A 157 31.78 2.92 3.84
N ARG A 158 33.11 2.88 3.60
CA ARG A 158 33.97 1.82 4.15
C ARG A 158 34.02 1.88 5.68
N GLU A 159 34.27 3.06 6.25
CA GLU A 159 34.31 3.29 7.68
C GLU A 159 32.97 2.95 8.34
N TRP A 160 31.87 3.33 7.71
CA TRP A 160 30.52 2.99 8.17
C TRP A 160 30.32 1.48 8.21
N PHE A 161 30.68 0.76 7.14
CA PHE A 161 30.56 -0.68 7.06
C PHE A 161 31.45 -1.42 8.08
N GLU A 162 32.66 -0.94 8.32
CA GLU A 162 33.62 -1.52 9.26
C GLU A 162 33.13 -1.38 10.72
N ARG A 163 32.32 -0.38 11.04
CA ARG A 163 31.68 -0.24 12.36
C ARG A 163 30.66 -1.33 12.64
N ILE A 164 30.12 -1.99 11.61
CA ILE A 164 29.16 -3.09 11.79
C ILE A 164 29.93 -4.36 12.18
N PRO A 165 29.73 -4.93 13.38
CA PRO A 165 30.38 -6.17 13.78
C PRO A 165 30.10 -7.28 12.77
N VAL A 166 31.09 -8.13 12.49
CA VAL A 166 30.94 -9.21 11.49
C VAL A 166 29.75 -10.12 11.78
N ALA A 167 29.48 -10.39 13.07
CA ALA A 167 28.38 -11.23 13.50
C ALA A 167 27.00 -10.59 13.27
N ASP A 168 26.95 -9.27 13.14
CA ASP A 168 25.70 -8.49 12.97
C ASP A 168 25.46 -8.08 11.49
N ARG A 169 26.42 -8.42 10.60
CA ARG A 169 26.27 -8.14 9.18
C ARG A 169 25.15 -9.00 8.59
N PRO A 170 24.13 -8.39 7.96
CA PRO A 170 23.05 -9.15 7.36
C PRO A 170 23.56 -10.00 6.19
N VAL A 171 22.87 -11.11 5.96
CA VAL A 171 23.03 -11.89 4.74
C VAL A 171 22.12 -11.28 3.67
N VAL A 172 22.70 -10.92 2.53
CA VAL A 172 21.94 -10.54 1.34
C VAL A 172 21.26 -11.81 0.83
N PRO A 173 19.94 -11.84 0.68
CA PRO A 173 19.24 -13.03 0.19
C PRO A 173 19.62 -13.31 -1.26
N GLU A 174 19.35 -14.50 -1.74
CA GLU A 174 19.50 -14.82 -3.15
C GLU A 174 18.63 -13.90 -4.01
N LEU A 175 19.26 -13.22 -4.98
CA LEU A 175 18.60 -12.31 -5.90
C LEU A 175 18.60 -12.88 -7.33
N VAL A 176 17.45 -12.71 -7.99
CA VAL A 176 17.29 -13.12 -9.39
C VAL A 176 16.76 -11.96 -10.22
N ARG A 177 17.21 -11.92 -11.49
CA ARG A 177 16.63 -11.04 -12.50
C ARG A 177 15.98 -11.92 -13.55
N VAL A 178 14.69 -11.73 -13.74
CA VAL A 178 13.87 -12.61 -14.56
C VAL A 178 12.99 -11.82 -15.53
N ALA A 179 12.66 -12.49 -16.63
CA ALA A 179 11.57 -12.09 -17.51
C ALA A 179 10.63 -13.29 -17.69
N HIS A 180 9.33 -13.06 -17.89
CA HIS A 180 8.39 -14.13 -18.14
C HIS A 180 7.42 -13.82 -19.29
N ILE A 181 6.90 -14.87 -19.90
CA ILE A 181 5.78 -14.82 -20.84
C ILE A 181 4.65 -15.61 -20.22
N VAL A 182 3.52 -14.96 -20.01
CA VAL A 182 2.35 -15.53 -19.34
C VAL A 182 1.28 -15.92 -20.35
N ARG A 183 0.65 -17.05 -20.12
CA ARG A 183 -0.56 -17.47 -20.79
C ARG A 183 -1.62 -17.86 -19.76
N VAL A 184 -2.72 -17.12 -19.76
CA VAL A 184 -3.91 -17.43 -18.95
C VAL A 184 -4.72 -18.46 -19.74
N PRO A 185 -4.93 -19.68 -19.23
CA PRO A 185 -5.83 -20.62 -19.91
C PRO A 185 -7.25 -20.09 -19.80
N THR A 186 -7.96 -20.09 -20.91
CA THR A 186 -9.35 -19.64 -20.99
C THR A 186 -10.24 -20.87 -21.00
N SER A 187 -11.20 -20.95 -20.06
CA SER A 187 -12.22 -21.99 -20.10
C SER A 187 -12.94 -22.00 -21.46
N ASP A 188 -13.23 -23.19 -21.94
CA ASP A 188 -13.98 -23.36 -23.18
C ASP A 188 -15.44 -22.90 -23.02
N GLU A 189 -16.11 -22.70 -24.16
CA GLU A 189 -17.51 -22.26 -24.18
C GLU A 189 -18.44 -23.30 -23.56
N SER A 190 -18.08 -24.59 -23.63
CA SER A 190 -18.90 -25.67 -23.08
C SER A 190 -18.88 -25.67 -21.56
N GLY A 191 -17.70 -25.50 -20.94
CA GLY A 191 -17.53 -25.36 -19.48
C GLY A 191 -18.28 -24.11 -18.95
N ARG A 192 -18.13 -22.98 -19.64
CA ARG A 192 -18.86 -21.74 -19.30
C ARG A 192 -20.37 -21.93 -19.35
N THR A 193 -20.87 -22.58 -20.43
CA THR A 193 -22.30 -22.86 -20.59
C THR A 193 -22.82 -23.80 -19.50
N ALA A 194 -22.05 -24.81 -19.13
CA ALA A 194 -22.43 -25.74 -18.05
C ALA A 194 -22.51 -25.03 -16.69
N VAL A 195 -21.50 -24.25 -16.31
CA VAL A 195 -21.50 -23.50 -15.04
C VAL A 195 -22.63 -22.47 -15.00
N ARG A 196 -22.87 -21.75 -16.12
CA ARG A 196 -23.98 -20.82 -16.22
C ARG A 196 -25.33 -21.52 -16.01
N ALA A 197 -25.54 -22.70 -16.61
CA ALA A 197 -26.77 -23.47 -16.43
C ALA A 197 -26.97 -23.89 -14.97
N VAL A 198 -25.91 -24.24 -14.25
CA VAL A 198 -25.96 -24.50 -12.81
C VAL A 198 -26.35 -23.23 -12.04
N ALA A 199 -25.73 -22.08 -12.35
CA ALA A 199 -26.09 -20.79 -11.71
C ALA A 199 -27.57 -20.42 -11.92
N GLU A 200 -28.09 -20.64 -13.14
CA GLU A 200 -29.48 -20.41 -13.48
C GLU A 200 -30.42 -21.35 -12.69
N ALA A 201 -30.06 -22.64 -12.57
CA ALA A 201 -30.83 -23.61 -11.77
C ALA A 201 -30.86 -23.26 -10.27
N LEU A 202 -29.73 -22.83 -9.71
CA LEU A 202 -29.65 -22.35 -8.31
C LEU A 202 -30.52 -21.11 -8.11
N ARG A 203 -30.40 -20.13 -9.01
CA ARG A 203 -31.26 -18.93 -9.00
C ARG A 203 -32.72 -19.30 -9.04
N ASP A 204 -33.15 -20.16 -9.95
CA ASP A 204 -34.55 -20.56 -10.13
C ASP A 204 -35.08 -21.29 -8.89
N SER A 205 -34.24 -22.09 -8.22
CA SER A 205 -34.60 -22.72 -6.93
C SER A 205 -34.87 -21.70 -5.83
N VAL A 206 -34.07 -20.62 -5.76
CA VAL A 206 -34.30 -19.53 -4.80
C VAL A 206 -35.59 -18.78 -5.15
N VAL A 207 -35.79 -18.41 -6.41
CA VAL A 207 -36.98 -17.70 -6.87
C VAL A 207 -38.27 -18.52 -6.66
N ALA A 208 -38.20 -19.84 -6.82
CA ALA A 208 -39.32 -20.74 -6.55
C ALA A 208 -39.54 -21.01 -5.06
N GLY A 209 -38.71 -20.49 -4.14
CA GLY A 209 -38.82 -20.71 -2.70
C GLY A 209 -38.47 -22.14 -2.27
N GLN A 210 -37.76 -22.90 -3.07
CA GLN A 210 -37.34 -24.29 -2.78
C GLN A 210 -36.11 -24.31 -1.84
N ALA A 211 -35.31 -23.28 -1.84
CA ALA A 211 -34.18 -23.08 -0.96
C ALA A 211 -33.93 -21.57 -0.75
N THR A 212 -33.20 -21.19 0.28
CA THR A 212 -32.74 -19.82 0.46
C THR A 212 -31.40 -19.60 -0.24
N ILE A 213 -31.08 -18.32 -0.54
CA ILE A 213 -29.78 -17.98 -1.16
C ILE A 213 -28.63 -18.34 -0.22
N GLU A 214 -28.81 -18.20 1.10
CA GLU A 214 -27.87 -18.55 2.14
C GLU A 214 -27.54 -20.06 2.12
N GLU A 215 -28.59 -20.92 2.10
CA GLU A 215 -28.41 -22.35 2.05
C GLU A 215 -27.69 -22.83 0.79
N LEU A 216 -27.95 -22.17 -0.36
CA LEU A 216 -27.30 -22.51 -1.61
C LEU A 216 -25.87 -21.95 -1.67
N ALA A 217 -25.63 -20.77 -1.10
CA ALA A 217 -24.27 -20.22 -0.98
C ALA A 217 -23.39 -21.15 -0.12
N ASP A 218 -23.88 -21.61 1.01
CA ASP A 218 -23.13 -22.52 1.90
C ASP A 218 -22.78 -23.86 1.25
N ARG A 219 -23.59 -24.32 0.30
CA ARG A 219 -23.38 -25.62 -0.36
C ARG A 219 -22.62 -25.54 -1.69
N HIS A 220 -22.73 -24.44 -2.38
CA HIS A 220 -22.32 -24.37 -3.79
C HIS A 220 -21.42 -23.19 -4.12
N SER A 221 -21.27 -22.18 -3.22
CA SER A 221 -20.46 -21.02 -3.55
C SER A 221 -18.98 -21.32 -3.47
N ASP A 222 -18.25 -21.00 -4.54
CA ASP A 222 -16.79 -21.06 -4.63
C ASP A 222 -16.12 -19.79 -4.06
N ASP A 223 -16.91 -18.87 -3.48
CA ASP A 223 -16.39 -17.64 -2.89
C ASP A 223 -15.68 -17.91 -1.55
N PRO A 224 -14.35 -17.63 -1.44
CA PRO A 224 -13.62 -17.80 -0.18
C PRO A 224 -14.22 -16.98 0.96
N GLY A 225 -14.87 -15.84 0.65
CA GLY A 225 -15.53 -14.97 1.63
C GLY A 225 -16.80 -15.58 2.24
N ASN A 226 -17.30 -16.69 1.69
CA ASN A 226 -18.42 -17.44 2.27
C ASN A 226 -18.02 -18.23 3.54
N THR A 227 -16.72 -18.28 3.87
CA THR A 227 -16.20 -18.97 5.05
C THR A 227 -15.66 -17.96 6.05
N ASN A 228 -16.19 -17.97 7.27
CA ASN A 228 -15.70 -17.16 8.39
C ASN A 228 -14.30 -17.63 8.86
N ARG A 229 -13.62 -16.78 9.64
CA ARG A 229 -12.29 -17.12 10.21
C ARG A 229 -12.27 -18.35 11.12
N ASP A 230 -13.42 -18.70 11.69
CA ASP A 230 -13.60 -19.89 12.54
C ASP A 230 -13.98 -21.15 11.74
N GLY A 231 -14.04 -21.05 10.41
CA GLY A 231 -14.39 -22.16 9.51
C GLY A 231 -15.90 -22.38 9.31
N THR A 232 -16.76 -21.54 9.91
CA THR A 232 -18.21 -21.62 9.67
C THR A 232 -18.58 -20.91 8.37
N GLN A 233 -19.63 -21.41 7.69
CA GLN A 233 -20.20 -20.76 6.52
C GLN A 233 -21.04 -19.55 6.94
N ASN A 234 -21.15 -18.53 6.08
CA ASN A 234 -21.88 -17.29 6.37
C ASN A 234 -23.05 -17.01 5.40
N GLY A 235 -23.42 -17.96 4.55
CA GLY A 235 -24.49 -17.79 3.58
C GLY A 235 -24.18 -16.82 2.45
N GLY A 236 -22.90 -16.62 2.13
CA GLY A 236 -22.45 -15.65 1.13
C GLY A 236 -22.69 -14.20 1.53
N LEU A 237 -22.74 -13.90 2.84
CA LEU A 237 -23.09 -12.59 3.38
C LEU A 237 -21.90 -11.64 3.38
N TYR A 238 -22.12 -10.47 2.78
CA TYR A 238 -21.25 -9.30 2.88
C TYR A 238 -22.04 -8.12 3.45
N THR A 239 -21.46 -7.42 4.41
CA THR A 239 -22.10 -6.31 5.10
C THR A 239 -21.35 -5.00 4.92
N THR A 240 -22.10 -3.94 4.66
CA THR A 240 -21.62 -2.54 4.70
C THR A 240 -20.42 -2.25 3.78
N LEU A 241 -20.31 -2.93 2.63
CA LEU A 241 -19.28 -2.66 1.64
C LEU A 241 -19.60 -1.40 0.82
N ARG A 242 -18.57 -0.67 0.40
CA ARG A 242 -18.77 0.43 -0.57
C ARG A 242 -19.05 -0.17 -1.94
N LEU A 243 -20.08 0.31 -2.60
CA LEU A 243 -20.44 -0.16 -3.95
C LEU A 243 -19.30 0.07 -4.95
N THR A 244 -18.53 1.14 -4.80
CA THR A 244 -17.37 1.49 -5.66
C THR A 244 -16.16 0.58 -5.48
N ASP A 245 -16.10 -0.20 -4.40
CA ASP A 245 -14.98 -1.11 -4.12
C ASP A 245 -15.23 -2.50 -4.75
N LEU A 246 -16.43 -2.72 -5.30
CA LEU A 246 -16.81 -3.97 -5.96
C LEU A 246 -16.33 -4.00 -7.42
N GLU A 247 -16.15 -5.20 -7.96
CA GLU A 247 -15.84 -5.39 -9.37
C GLU A 247 -16.91 -4.70 -10.25
N PRO A 248 -16.55 -4.01 -11.35
CA PRO A 248 -17.46 -3.14 -12.10
C PRO A 248 -18.76 -3.81 -12.60
N ARG A 249 -18.71 -5.09 -13.03
CA ARG A 249 -19.92 -5.82 -13.46
C ARG A 249 -20.77 -6.23 -12.28
N PHE A 250 -20.12 -6.61 -11.14
CA PHE A 250 -20.83 -6.89 -9.91
C PHE A 250 -21.47 -5.62 -9.37
N GLN A 251 -20.75 -4.49 -9.38
CA GLN A 251 -21.30 -3.19 -9.00
C GLN A 251 -22.53 -2.83 -9.83
N ALA A 252 -22.48 -3.01 -11.16
CA ALA A 252 -23.59 -2.72 -12.05
C ALA A 252 -24.82 -3.62 -11.73
N ALA A 253 -24.59 -4.91 -11.52
CA ALA A 253 -25.65 -5.85 -11.17
C ALA A 253 -26.27 -5.51 -9.81
N ALA A 254 -25.44 -5.23 -8.81
CA ALA A 254 -25.88 -4.84 -7.47
C ALA A 254 -26.67 -3.52 -7.51
N ALA A 255 -26.21 -2.54 -8.29
CA ALA A 255 -26.92 -1.25 -8.45
C ALA A 255 -28.30 -1.40 -9.11
N ALA A 256 -28.43 -2.31 -10.08
CA ALA A 256 -29.67 -2.58 -10.80
C ALA A 256 -30.67 -3.46 -10.04
N SER A 257 -30.22 -4.16 -8.98
CA SER A 257 -31.07 -5.08 -8.23
C SER A 257 -31.95 -4.35 -7.21
N GLU A 258 -33.22 -4.72 -7.11
CA GLU A 258 -34.11 -4.28 -6.03
C GLU A 258 -33.76 -4.97 -4.71
N ILE A 259 -33.97 -4.28 -3.58
CA ILE A 259 -33.71 -4.84 -2.26
C ILE A 259 -34.62 -6.05 -2.03
N GLY A 260 -34.05 -7.18 -1.62
CA GLY A 260 -34.75 -8.44 -1.37
C GLY A 260 -35.00 -9.29 -2.63
N ALA A 261 -34.82 -8.74 -3.85
CA ALA A 261 -34.99 -9.49 -5.07
C ALA A 261 -33.71 -10.29 -5.43
N ILE A 262 -33.91 -11.44 -6.10
CA ILE A 262 -32.82 -12.26 -6.63
C ILE A 262 -32.43 -11.74 -8.02
N SER A 263 -31.14 -11.45 -8.23
CA SER A 263 -30.64 -10.97 -9.52
C SER A 263 -30.78 -12.00 -10.64
N PRO A 264 -30.80 -11.58 -11.91
CA PRO A 264 -30.40 -12.45 -13.00
C PRO A 264 -28.97 -13.00 -12.75
N VAL A 265 -28.65 -14.16 -13.37
CA VAL A 265 -27.25 -14.63 -13.43
C VAL A 265 -26.44 -13.65 -14.25
N PHE A 266 -25.30 -13.23 -13.72
CA PHE A 266 -24.35 -12.35 -14.41
C PHE A 266 -22.92 -12.88 -14.27
N GLU A 267 -22.06 -12.47 -15.18
CA GLU A 267 -20.68 -12.93 -15.26
C GLU A 267 -19.71 -11.80 -14.91
N THR A 268 -18.70 -12.16 -14.08
CA THR A 268 -17.53 -11.31 -13.81
C THR A 268 -16.25 -12.09 -14.14
N PRO A 269 -15.06 -11.49 -14.04
CA PRO A 269 -13.80 -12.24 -14.15
C PRO A 269 -13.65 -13.39 -13.17
N PHE A 270 -14.43 -13.41 -12.08
CA PHE A 270 -14.38 -14.47 -11.06
C PHE A 270 -15.28 -15.67 -11.38
N GLY A 271 -16.25 -15.52 -12.26
CA GLY A 271 -17.23 -16.57 -12.58
C GLY A 271 -18.64 -16.02 -12.72
N TYR A 272 -19.63 -16.93 -12.56
CA TYR A 272 -21.05 -16.59 -12.59
C TYR A 272 -21.57 -16.31 -11.19
N HIS A 273 -22.38 -15.27 -11.08
CA HIS A 273 -22.93 -14.80 -9.82
C HIS A 273 -24.46 -14.78 -9.83
N VAL A 274 -25.03 -15.05 -8.64
CA VAL A 274 -26.39 -14.76 -8.28
C VAL A 274 -26.33 -13.97 -6.98
N LEU A 275 -27.02 -12.83 -6.86
CA LEU A 275 -27.01 -12.01 -5.65
C LEU A 275 -28.42 -11.61 -5.20
N ARG A 276 -28.55 -11.32 -3.91
CA ARG A 276 -29.68 -10.64 -3.29
C ARG A 276 -29.15 -9.47 -2.47
N VAL A 277 -29.56 -8.26 -2.85
CA VAL A 277 -29.29 -7.06 -2.06
C VAL A 277 -30.17 -7.06 -0.82
N ASN A 278 -29.58 -7.00 0.36
CA ASN A 278 -30.31 -7.00 1.63
C ASN A 278 -30.60 -5.56 2.11
N GLU A 279 -29.61 -4.67 1.92
CA GLU A 279 -29.70 -3.30 2.39
C GLU A 279 -28.85 -2.38 1.49
N ARG A 280 -29.29 -1.12 1.36
CA ARG A 280 -28.55 -0.07 0.66
C ARG A 280 -28.68 1.23 1.45
N ASP A 281 -27.52 1.78 1.84
CA ASP A 281 -27.40 3.08 2.50
C ASP A 281 -26.39 3.96 1.76
N GLY A 282 -26.90 4.87 0.95
CA GLY A 282 -26.08 5.71 0.07
C GLY A 282 -25.19 4.88 -0.86
N ASN A 283 -23.88 4.98 -0.68
CA ASN A 283 -22.87 4.22 -1.42
C ASN A 283 -22.46 2.90 -0.73
N ARG A 284 -23.16 2.50 0.34
CA ARG A 284 -22.92 1.24 1.06
C ARG A 284 -23.99 0.23 0.76
N ILE A 285 -23.58 -1.05 0.71
CA ILE A 285 -24.45 -2.16 0.36
C ILE A 285 -24.15 -3.38 1.22
N SER A 286 -25.21 -4.10 1.60
CA SER A 286 -25.13 -5.43 2.22
C SER A 286 -25.88 -6.41 1.32
N PHE A 287 -25.30 -7.58 1.06
CA PHE A 287 -25.86 -8.58 0.15
C PHE A 287 -25.45 -10.00 0.52
N ASN A 288 -26.23 -10.98 0.05
CA ASN A 288 -25.79 -12.37 -0.07
C ASN A 288 -25.55 -12.69 -1.53
N HIS A 289 -24.54 -13.51 -1.84
CA HIS A 289 -24.30 -13.97 -3.19
C HIS A 289 -23.82 -15.42 -3.25
N ILE A 290 -23.98 -16.01 -4.41
CA ILE A 290 -23.40 -17.29 -4.82
C ILE A 290 -22.44 -16.99 -5.95
N LEU A 291 -21.20 -17.42 -5.84
CA LEU A 291 -20.21 -17.42 -6.92
C LEU A 291 -19.99 -18.87 -7.38
N LEU A 292 -20.08 -19.09 -8.68
CA LEU A 292 -19.65 -20.33 -9.30
C LEU A 292 -18.47 -20.02 -10.24
N GLN A 293 -17.30 -20.50 -9.89
CA GLN A 293 -16.10 -20.36 -10.70
C GLN A 293 -16.17 -21.30 -11.91
N VAL A 294 -15.69 -20.80 -13.05
CA VAL A 294 -15.51 -21.66 -14.22
C VAL A 294 -14.13 -22.27 -14.12
N GLU A 295 -14.06 -23.54 -13.72
CA GLU A 295 -12.79 -24.24 -13.67
C GLU A 295 -12.17 -24.33 -15.07
N VAL A 296 -10.87 -24.14 -15.11
CA VAL A 296 -10.08 -24.39 -16.32
C VAL A 296 -9.91 -25.90 -16.46
N GLY A 297 -10.40 -26.44 -17.54
CA GLY A 297 -10.22 -27.86 -17.85
C GLY A 297 -8.76 -28.21 -18.16
N GLU A 298 -8.42 -29.49 -18.04
CA GLU A 298 -7.05 -29.95 -18.36
C GLU A 298 -6.70 -29.74 -19.84
N ALA A 299 -7.67 -29.74 -20.73
CA ALA A 299 -7.46 -29.47 -22.16
C ALA A 299 -6.99 -28.02 -22.40
N GLU A 300 -7.59 -27.05 -21.73
CA GLU A 300 -7.23 -25.63 -21.82
C GLU A 300 -5.89 -25.34 -21.16
N ALA A 301 -5.64 -26.00 -20.03
CA ALA A 301 -4.34 -25.95 -19.36
C ALA A 301 -3.24 -26.55 -20.25
N ALA A 302 -3.50 -27.68 -20.90
CA ALA A 302 -2.58 -28.30 -21.84
C ALA A 302 -2.33 -27.43 -23.08
N ALA A 303 -3.36 -26.80 -23.64
CA ALA A 303 -3.23 -25.86 -24.75
C ALA A 303 -2.38 -24.62 -24.39
N ALA A 304 -2.54 -24.09 -23.16
CA ALA A 304 -1.72 -22.99 -22.68
C ALA A 304 -0.24 -23.39 -22.54
N ARG A 305 0.04 -24.57 -21.97
CA ARG A 305 1.40 -25.12 -21.86
C ARG A 305 2.03 -25.37 -23.23
N GLU A 306 1.29 -25.97 -24.16
CA GLU A 306 1.75 -26.23 -25.53
C GLU A 306 2.10 -24.93 -26.26
N PHE A 307 1.23 -23.91 -26.15
CA PHE A 307 1.51 -22.58 -26.72
C PHE A 307 2.81 -21.99 -26.17
N LEU A 308 3.04 -22.08 -24.86
CA LEU A 308 4.26 -21.59 -24.22
C LEU A 308 5.48 -22.41 -24.62
N SER A 309 5.35 -23.72 -24.80
CA SER A 309 6.44 -24.59 -25.31
C SER A 309 6.89 -24.15 -26.71
N VAL A 310 5.96 -23.86 -27.61
CA VAL A 310 6.29 -23.32 -28.96
C VAL A 310 7.04 -21.98 -28.87
N LEU A 311 6.66 -21.12 -27.93
CA LEU A 311 7.39 -19.84 -27.73
C LEU A 311 8.79 -20.09 -27.17
N ARG A 312 8.93 -21.00 -26.20
CA ARG A 312 10.25 -21.39 -25.67
C ARG A 312 11.17 -21.92 -26.77
N ASP A 313 10.68 -22.84 -27.62
CA ASP A 313 11.45 -23.37 -28.74
C ASP A 313 11.86 -22.25 -29.72
N SER A 314 11.01 -21.27 -29.92
CA SER A 314 11.33 -20.07 -30.73
C SER A 314 12.46 -19.25 -30.11
N VAL A 315 12.51 -19.12 -28.76
CA VAL A 315 13.61 -18.46 -28.07
C VAL A 315 14.88 -19.25 -28.23
N GLN A 316 14.85 -20.59 -28.06
CA GLN A 316 16.01 -21.46 -28.25
C GLN A 316 16.54 -21.42 -29.70
N ALA A 317 15.67 -21.18 -30.68
CA ALA A 317 16.02 -20.96 -32.07
C ALA A 317 16.57 -19.55 -32.36
N GLY A 318 16.69 -18.68 -31.34
CA GLY A 318 17.28 -17.34 -31.43
C GLY A 318 16.31 -16.18 -31.56
N THR A 319 14.99 -16.40 -31.41
CA THR A 319 14.04 -15.28 -31.35
C THR A 319 14.18 -14.54 -30.02
N PRO A 320 14.29 -13.19 -30.02
CA PRO A 320 14.42 -12.44 -28.77
C PRO A 320 13.20 -12.64 -27.85
N PHE A 321 13.47 -13.04 -26.60
CA PHE A 321 12.45 -13.28 -25.56
C PHE A 321 11.53 -12.08 -25.37
N GLU A 322 12.10 -10.87 -25.34
CA GLU A 322 11.36 -9.63 -25.12
C GLU A 322 10.37 -9.31 -26.26
N ALA A 323 10.71 -9.70 -27.48
CA ALA A 323 9.82 -9.51 -28.63
C ALA A 323 8.58 -10.43 -28.52
N LEU A 324 8.81 -11.69 -28.13
CA LEU A 324 7.73 -12.64 -27.87
C LEU A 324 6.89 -12.23 -26.66
N ALA A 325 7.51 -11.77 -25.59
CA ALA A 325 6.82 -11.29 -24.40
C ALA A 325 5.87 -10.12 -24.73
N ARG A 326 6.35 -9.11 -25.45
CA ARG A 326 5.50 -7.96 -25.87
C ARG A 326 4.34 -8.37 -26.74
N ARG A 327 4.51 -9.40 -27.55
CA ARG A 327 3.49 -9.83 -28.52
C ARG A 327 2.49 -10.82 -27.94
N HIS A 328 2.93 -11.69 -27.04
CA HIS A 328 2.18 -12.89 -26.65
C HIS A 328 1.87 -13.00 -25.15
N SER A 329 2.62 -12.28 -24.29
CA SER A 329 2.37 -12.34 -22.84
C SER A 329 1.05 -11.65 -22.48
N GLN A 330 0.29 -12.32 -21.61
CA GLN A 330 -0.97 -11.81 -21.08
C GLN A 330 -0.84 -11.16 -19.70
N ASP A 331 0.39 -11.00 -19.19
CA ASP A 331 0.62 -10.20 -17.98
C ASP A 331 0.73 -8.70 -18.34
N PRO A 332 -0.28 -7.87 -18.00
CA PRO A 332 -0.27 -6.44 -18.33
C PRO A 332 0.84 -5.66 -17.62
N ALA A 333 1.34 -6.20 -16.52
CA ALA A 333 2.39 -5.52 -15.74
C ALA A 333 3.77 -5.66 -16.39
N SER A 334 4.10 -6.80 -17.00
CA SER A 334 5.43 -7.07 -17.56
C SER A 334 5.47 -7.09 -19.09
N ALA A 335 4.39 -7.49 -19.78
CA ALA A 335 4.36 -7.65 -21.23
C ALA A 335 4.84 -6.41 -22.02
N PRO A 336 4.38 -5.17 -21.74
CA PRO A 336 4.83 -3.97 -22.46
C PRO A 336 6.34 -3.70 -22.31
N ARG A 337 6.93 -4.24 -21.23
CA ARG A 337 8.35 -4.10 -20.91
C ARG A 337 9.20 -5.30 -21.35
N GLY A 338 8.67 -6.16 -22.22
CA GLY A 338 9.37 -7.35 -22.69
C GLY A 338 9.41 -8.50 -21.69
N GLY A 339 8.40 -8.58 -20.83
CA GLY A 339 8.26 -9.63 -19.82
C GLY A 339 9.08 -9.41 -18.55
N TYR A 340 9.79 -8.26 -18.40
CA TYR A 340 10.63 -8.02 -17.23
C TYR A 340 9.80 -7.84 -15.95
N VAL A 341 10.10 -8.68 -14.96
CA VAL A 341 9.52 -8.59 -13.62
C VAL A 341 10.30 -7.57 -12.80
N SER A 342 9.59 -6.70 -12.09
CA SER A 342 10.19 -5.66 -11.25
C SER A 342 9.25 -5.22 -10.14
N VAL A 343 9.81 -4.69 -9.06
CA VAL A 343 9.02 -4.02 -8.01
C VAL A 343 8.31 -2.81 -8.60
N PRO A 344 6.98 -2.69 -8.50
CA PRO A 344 6.21 -1.62 -9.16
C PRO A 344 6.67 -0.21 -8.76
N GLN A 345 6.95 0.02 -7.47
CA GLN A 345 7.27 1.34 -6.92
C GLN A 345 8.68 1.82 -7.27
N THR A 346 9.66 0.91 -7.23
CA THR A 346 11.09 1.24 -7.41
C THR A 346 11.63 0.90 -8.78
N ARG A 347 10.89 0.09 -9.56
CA ARG A 347 11.34 -0.53 -10.82
C ARG A 347 12.61 -1.39 -10.67
N GLN A 348 12.94 -1.80 -9.44
CA GLN A 348 14.04 -2.71 -9.16
C GLN A 348 13.77 -4.05 -9.82
N ARG A 349 14.79 -4.60 -10.51
CA ARG A 349 14.71 -5.85 -11.27
C ARG A 349 15.47 -7.01 -10.61
N ASP A 350 16.36 -6.75 -9.67
CA ASP A 350 17.00 -7.77 -8.86
C ASP A 350 16.07 -8.06 -7.68
N LEU A 351 15.39 -9.20 -7.72
CA LEU A 351 14.30 -9.57 -6.84
C LEU A 351 14.75 -10.70 -5.93
N SER A 352 14.39 -10.67 -4.64
CA SER A 352 14.60 -11.81 -3.77
C SER A 352 13.75 -12.99 -4.26
N ILE A 353 14.38 -14.14 -4.46
CA ILE A 353 13.67 -15.36 -4.88
C ILE A 353 12.61 -15.77 -3.85
N GLU A 354 12.84 -15.49 -2.57
CA GLU A 354 11.86 -15.73 -1.50
C GLU A 354 10.63 -14.83 -1.61
N GLY A 355 10.83 -13.58 -2.06
CA GLY A 355 9.76 -12.62 -2.28
C GLY A 355 8.88 -12.91 -3.49
N LEU A 356 9.35 -13.73 -4.43
CA LEU A 356 8.57 -14.16 -5.60
C LEU A 356 7.59 -15.30 -5.27
N GLY A 357 7.83 -16.03 -4.18
CA GLY A 357 6.97 -17.11 -3.74
C GLY A 357 7.38 -18.50 -4.25
N PRO A 358 6.69 -19.57 -3.75
CA PRO A 358 7.12 -20.95 -3.96
C PRO A 358 7.01 -21.44 -5.42
N GLU A 359 6.03 -20.96 -6.19
CA GLU A 359 5.87 -21.32 -7.61
C GLU A 359 7.05 -20.86 -8.44
N TRP A 360 7.52 -19.63 -8.21
CA TRP A 360 8.70 -19.07 -8.86
C TRP A 360 9.98 -19.82 -8.45
N ARG A 361 10.13 -20.11 -7.14
CA ARG A 361 11.28 -20.87 -6.65
C ARG A 361 11.36 -22.23 -7.34
N ALA A 362 10.25 -22.97 -7.41
CA ALA A 362 10.21 -24.28 -8.06
C ALA A 362 10.63 -24.22 -9.55
N THR A 363 10.23 -23.14 -10.25
CA THR A 363 10.60 -22.92 -11.64
C THR A 363 12.08 -22.55 -11.79
N LEU A 364 12.60 -21.70 -10.90
CA LEU A 364 13.94 -21.13 -11.01
C LEU A 364 15.06 -22.08 -10.51
N ASP A 365 14.75 -22.99 -9.57
CA ASP A 365 15.76 -23.87 -8.96
C ASP A 365 16.48 -24.76 -10.00
N SER A 366 15.84 -25.07 -11.12
CA SER A 366 16.40 -25.91 -12.20
C SER A 366 17.04 -25.15 -13.34
N LEU A 367 17.09 -23.79 -13.29
CA LEU A 367 17.58 -22.99 -14.41
C LEU A 367 19.00 -22.46 -14.18
N ASP A 368 19.81 -22.53 -15.21
CA ASP A 368 21.05 -21.76 -15.30
C ASP A 368 20.78 -20.35 -15.89
N VAL A 369 21.72 -19.43 -15.67
CA VAL A 369 21.61 -18.07 -16.23
C VAL A 369 21.66 -18.11 -17.75
N GLY A 370 20.64 -17.61 -18.38
CA GLY A 370 20.44 -17.62 -19.83
C GLY A 370 19.39 -18.65 -20.29
N ASP A 371 18.97 -19.55 -19.40
CA ASP A 371 17.98 -20.57 -19.73
C ASP A 371 16.55 -20.04 -19.68
N VAL A 372 15.69 -20.73 -20.44
CA VAL A 372 14.24 -20.54 -20.42
C VAL A 372 13.57 -21.79 -19.86
N SER A 373 12.71 -21.61 -18.86
CA SER A 373 12.01 -22.73 -18.20
C SER A 373 11.05 -23.49 -19.12
N GLU A 374 10.71 -24.71 -18.73
CA GLU A 374 9.48 -25.34 -19.18
C GLU A 374 8.27 -24.51 -18.74
N PRO A 375 7.09 -24.66 -19.42
CA PRO A 375 5.85 -24.06 -18.94
C PRO A 375 5.51 -24.53 -17.52
N ALA A 376 5.41 -23.58 -16.58
CA ALA A 376 5.13 -23.83 -15.19
C ALA A 376 3.88 -23.05 -14.73
N PRO A 377 3.16 -23.52 -13.71
CA PRO A 377 2.05 -22.75 -13.15
C PRO A 377 2.56 -21.51 -12.43
N VAL A 378 1.77 -20.45 -12.46
CA VAL A 378 2.03 -19.20 -11.75
C VAL A 378 0.73 -18.52 -11.35
N THR A 379 0.72 -17.93 -10.16
CA THR A 379 -0.34 -17.01 -9.71
C THR A 379 0.13 -15.58 -9.95
N LEU A 380 -0.63 -14.80 -10.73
CA LEU A 380 -0.27 -13.41 -11.02
C LEU A 380 -0.51 -12.53 -9.79
N ALA A 381 0.34 -11.51 -9.63
CA ALA A 381 0.22 -10.51 -8.58
C ALA A 381 -0.80 -9.41 -8.96
N ASP A 382 -1.96 -9.81 -9.45
CA ASP A 382 -3.11 -8.95 -9.70
C ASP A 382 -4.11 -9.03 -8.53
N ALA A 383 -5.11 -8.17 -8.54
CA ALA A 383 -6.11 -8.13 -7.47
C ALA A 383 -6.95 -9.42 -7.37
N GLN A 384 -6.94 -10.26 -8.41
CA GLN A 384 -7.71 -11.48 -8.53
C GLN A 384 -6.91 -12.74 -8.19
N GLY A 385 -5.57 -12.66 -8.15
CA GLY A 385 -4.73 -13.86 -8.03
C GLY A 385 -4.91 -14.81 -9.20
N THR A 386 -4.91 -14.27 -10.43
CA THR A 386 -5.20 -15.05 -11.66
C THR A 386 -4.22 -16.19 -11.82
N LYS A 387 -4.75 -17.42 -11.88
CA LYS A 387 -3.95 -18.61 -12.17
C LYS A 387 -3.62 -18.68 -13.66
N ALA A 388 -2.34 -18.87 -13.95
CA ALA A 388 -1.82 -18.89 -15.31
C ALA A 388 -0.67 -19.89 -15.44
N TYR A 389 -0.14 -20.02 -16.65
CA TYR A 389 1.12 -20.67 -16.94
C TYR A 389 2.12 -19.64 -17.45
N HIS A 390 3.40 -19.84 -17.18
CA HIS A 390 4.46 -19.01 -17.71
C HIS A 390 5.68 -19.82 -18.14
N ILE A 391 6.50 -19.24 -19.01
CA ILE A 391 7.90 -19.59 -19.22
C ILE A 391 8.75 -18.44 -18.69
N VAL A 392 9.85 -18.76 -18.05
CA VAL A 392 10.72 -17.78 -17.36
C VAL A 392 12.12 -17.83 -17.99
N LEU A 393 12.64 -16.67 -18.36
CA LEU A 393 14.04 -16.47 -18.70
C LEU A 393 14.80 -15.99 -17.46
N LEU A 394 15.79 -16.75 -17.00
CA LEU A 394 16.69 -16.35 -15.92
C LEU A 394 17.84 -15.53 -16.48
N GLN A 395 17.84 -14.21 -16.26
CA GLN A 395 18.85 -13.31 -16.80
C GLN A 395 20.08 -13.14 -15.91
N LYS A 396 19.87 -13.19 -14.58
CA LYS A 396 20.94 -13.07 -13.58
C LYS A 396 20.53 -13.82 -12.31
N ARG A 397 21.49 -14.44 -11.67
CA ARG A 397 21.38 -15.01 -10.33
C ARG A 397 22.55 -14.54 -9.49
N THR A 398 22.28 -13.95 -8.34
CA THR A 398 23.25 -13.59 -7.33
C THR A 398 22.98 -14.47 -6.11
N PRO A 399 23.84 -15.43 -5.78
CA PRO A 399 23.65 -16.29 -4.62
C PRO A 399 23.56 -15.49 -3.32
N ALA A 400 22.89 -16.06 -2.30
CA ALA A 400 22.91 -15.48 -0.99
C ALA A 400 24.34 -15.37 -0.46
N HIS A 401 24.72 -14.20 0.06
CA HIS A 401 26.06 -13.94 0.54
C HIS A 401 26.06 -12.97 1.73
N PRO A 402 27.08 -13.04 2.60
CA PRO A 402 27.26 -12.01 3.64
C PRO A 402 27.46 -10.64 2.97
N LEU A 403 26.81 -9.62 3.50
CA LEU A 403 26.96 -8.25 3.01
C LEU A 403 28.43 -7.86 2.88
N SER A 404 28.85 -7.37 1.72
CA SER A 404 30.25 -7.02 1.42
C SER A 404 30.37 -5.70 0.65
N ILE A 405 31.48 -4.99 0.83
CA ILE A 405 31.75 -3.76 0.07
C ILE A 405 31.95 -4.06 -1.43
N ALA A 406 32.51 -5.22 -1.74
CA ALA A 406 32.83 -5.57 -3.13
C ALA A 406 31.56 -5.78 -3.97
N ASP A 407 30.57 -6.45 -3.40
CA ASP A 407 29.38 -6.86 -4.13
C ASP A 407 28.19 -5.90 -3.94
N ASP A 408 28.10 -5.24 -2.76
CA ASP A 408 26.93 -4.49 -2.33
C ASP A 408 27.18 -2.99 -2.15
N TYR A 409 28.23 -2.46 -2.74
CA TYR A 409 28.64 -1.05 -2.55
C TYR A 409 27.49 -0.05 -2.73
N SER A 410 26.66 -0.21 -3.75
CA SER A 410 25.52 0.70 -3.99
C SER A 410 24.50 0.67 -2.86
N LEU A 411 24.22 -0.51 -2.33
CA LEU A 411 23.29 -0.70 -1.19
C LEU A 411 23.88 -0.11 0.08
N LEU A 412 25.15 -0.41 0.36
CA LEU A 412 25.87 0.13 1.51
C LEU A 412 25.97 1.65 1.46
N SER A 413 26.26 2.22 0.29
CA SER A 413 26.31 3.67 0.09
C SER A 413 24.97 4.35 0.38
N GLN A 414 23.86 3.73 0.00
CA GLN A 414 22.53 4.25 0.32
C GLN A 414 22.24 4.22 1.84
N TYR A 415 22.55 3.11 2.50
CA TYR A 415 22.34 3.02 3.96
C TYR A 415 23.25 3.98 4.74
N ALA A 416 24.52 4.03 4.38
CA ALA A 416 25.47 4.93 5.01
C ALA A 416 25.11 6.41 4.78
N LEU A 417 24.63 6.77 3.58
CA LEU A 417 24.15 8.12 3.29
C LEU A 417 22.90 8.44 4.10
N GLN A 418 21.97 7.50 4.22
CA GLN A 418 20.73 7.70 4.99
C GLN A 418 21.03 7.90 6.48
N GLU A 419 21.95 7.11 7.06
CA GLU A 419 22.40 7.28 8.45
C GLU A 419 23.06 8.64 8.64
N LYS A 420 24.03 8.99 7.75
CA LYS A 420 24.67 10.32 7.77
C LYS A 420 23.68 11.47 7.66
N GLN A 421 22.69 11.35 6.79
CA GLN A 421 21.62 12.35 6.67
C GLN A 421 20.82 12.50 7.96
N THR A 422 20.53 11.39 8.64
CA THR A 422 19.82 11.39 9.94
C THR A 422 20.66 12.09 11.01
N GLU A 423 21.96 11.78 11.12
CA GLU A 423 22.88 12.42 12.06
C GLU A 423 23.01 13.93 11.77
N VAL A 424 23.27 14.29 10.51
CA VAL A 424 23.42 15.70 10.13
C VAL A 424 22.16 16.51 10.39
N ILE A 425 20.97 15.95 10.20
CA ILE A 425 19.71 16.63 10.51
C ILE A 425 19.52 16.75 12.01
N ALA A 426 19.86 15.73 12.80
CA ALA A 426 19.76 15.78 14.25
C ALA A 426 20.68 16.87 14.83
N ASP A 427 21.96 16.87 14.47
CA ASP A 427 22.94 17.88 14.89
C ASP A 427 22.49 19.30 14.47
N TRP A 428 21.99 19.43 13.23
CA TRP A 428 21.51 20.70 12.74
C TRP A 428 20.28 21.21 13.52
N ILE A 429 19.35 20.35 13.88
CA ILE A 429 18.18 20.71 14.71
C ILE A 429 18.66 21.14 16.10
N ASP A 430 19.63 20.43 16.70
CA ASP A 430 20.21 20.78 17.99
C ASP A 430 20.88 22.17 17.96
N ASP A 431 21.57 22.50 16.88
CA ASP A 431 22.12 23.86 16.66
C ASP A 431 21.01 24.90 16.52
N LEU A 432 19.93 24.60 15.80
CA LEU A 432 18.78 25.49 15.69
C LEU A 432 18.09 25.71 17.04
N ARG A 433 17.93 24.67 17.88
CA ARG A 433 17.37 24.79 19.25
C ARG A 433 18.12 25.82 20.11
N ARG A 434 19.43 25.99 19.91
CA ARG A 434 20.23 27.03 20.62
C ARG A 434 19.94 28.46 20.15
N THR A 435 19.34 28.61 18.97
CA THR A 435 19.09 29.94 18.36
C THR A 435 17.61 30.36 18.41
N VAL A 436 16.72 29.46 18.75
CA VAL A 436 15.27 29.68 18.87
C VAL A 436 14.88 29.58 20.34
N TYR A 437 14.00 30.46 20.79
CA TYR A 437 13.46 30.33 22.16
C TYR A 437 12.60 29.09 22.28
N VAL A 438 12.91 28.20 23.24
CA VAL A 438 12.17 26.97 23.57
C VAL A 438 11.89 26.95 25.07
N ASP A 439 10.61 26.85 25.45
CA ASP A 439 10.15 26.76 26.84
C ASP A 439 9.17 25.58 26.95
N ILE A 440 9.65 24.47 27.55
CA ILE A 440 8.84 23.26 27.77
C ILE A 440 8.13 23.40 29.11
N ARG A 441 6.79 23.43 29.09
CA ARG A 441 5.92 23.63 30.25
C ARG A 441 5.21 22.39 30.73
N ALA A 442 5.38 21.27 30.00
CA ALA A 442 4.70 20.03 30.32
C ALA A 442 5.29 19.36 31.58
N GLU A 443 4.50 19.26 32.64
CA GLU A 443 4.91 18.63 33.93
C GLU A 443 5.27 17.14 33.75
N ARG A 444 4.70 16.44 32.76
CA ARG A 444 4.98 15.03 32.47
C ARG A 444 6.13 14.81 31.48
N TYR A 445 6.80 15.89 31.05
CA TYR A 445 7.95 15.76 30.18
C TYR A 445 9.14 15.15 30.93
N GLN A 446 9.68 14.08 30.36
CA GLN A 446 10.93 13.46 30.80
C GLN A 446 11.95 13.59 29.65
N PRO A 447 13.01 14.40 29.81
CA PRO A 447 14.00 14.55 28.77
C PRO A 447 14.65 13.20 28.45
N PRO A 448 15.05 12.96 27.19
CA PRO A 448 15.77 11.74 26.84
C PRO A 448 17.04 11.66 27.68
N VAL A 449 17.28 10.47 28.28
CA VAL A 449 18.51 10.19 29.01
C VAL A 449 19.63 10.22 27.97
N GLY A 450 20.54 11.18 28.10
CA GLY A 450 21.62 11.39 27.15
C GLY A 450 22.40 10.10 26.92
N GLY A 451 22.50 9.70 25.64
CA GLY A 451 23.35 8.62 25.18
C GLY A 451 24.80 9.12 24.97
#